data_43326939cda4e03615cff6b3a6edae82
#
_entry.id   43326939cda4e03615cff6b3a6edae82
#
_cell.length_a   1.000
_cell.length_b   1.000
_cell.length_c   1.000
_cell.angle_alpha   90.00
_cell.angle_beta   90.00
_cell.angle_gamma   90.00
#
_symmetry.space_group_name_H-M   'P 1'
#
loop_
_entity.id
_entity.type
_entity.pdbx_description
1 polymer ?
#
loop_
_entity_poly.entity_id
_entity_poly.type
_entity_poly.pdbx_seq_one_letter_code
_entity_poly.pdbx_strand_id
1 'polypeptide(L)'
;MMEDLSLHILDIAENAVAAGATRVLIAVNENEGRDVLTFRITDNGRGMSPEEKARVLDPFFTTHQKRTGLGLPLLAQTAGLCGGRVAIGSAPGRGTMVVARFRYSHVDRPLLTKMAETMMTLFFGHPEVAFRYRHTRNGFIFSCLRHGRGGGAVAPADIGILMESLRSGLRRIGAS
;
A
#
# COMPACT_ATOMS: atom_id res chain seq x y z
N MET A 1 -9.11 -1.16 -15.55
CA MET A 1 -8.16 -1.96 -14.74
C MET A 1 -7.01 -1.06 -14.37
N MET A 2 -6.57 -1.03 -13.13
CA MET A 2 -5.35 -0.28 -12.76
C MET A 2 -4.15 -0.99 -13.38
N GLU A 3 -3.31 -0.24 -14.09
CA GLU A 3 -2.16 -0.78 -14.82
C GLU A 3 -0.97 -1.15 -13.92
N ASP A 4 -0.94 -0.70 -12.67
CA ASP A 4 0.17 -0.88 -11.74
C ASP A 4 -0.34 -1.12 -10.30
N LEU A 5 0.19 -2.15 -9.63
CA LEU A 5 -0.19 -2.50 -8.25
C LEU A 5 0.18 -1.40 -7.23
N SER A 6 1.16 -0.55 -7.54
CA SER A 6 1.53 0.55 -6.67
C SER A 6 0.40 1.59 -6.49
N LEU A 7 -0.51 1.72 -7.48
CA LEU A 7 -1.70 2.57 -7.36
C LEU A 7 -2.71 2.00 -6.37
N HIS A 8 -2.89 0.68 -6.33
CA HIS A 8 -3.72 0.05 -5.30
C HIS A 8 -3.12 0.24 -3.90
N ILE A 9 -1.78 0.15 -3.78
CA ILE A 9 -1.09 0.42 -2.52
C ILE A 9 -1.30 1.87 -2.09
N LEU A 10 -1.21 2.82 -3.03
CA LEU A 10 -1.48 4.23 -2.77
C LEU A 10 -2.90 4.44 -2.25
N ASP A 11 -3.90 3.92 -2.95
CA ASP A 11 -5.32 4.06 -2.56
C ASP A 11 -5.61 3.53 -1.16
N ILE A 12 -5.04 2.36 -0.81
CA ILE A 12 -5.24 1.77 0.52
C ILE A 12 -4.53 2.60 1.60
N ALA A 13 -3.33 3.09 1.32
CA ALA A 13 -2.60 3.96 2.25
C ALA A 13 -3.32 5.31 2.46
N GLU A 14 -3.89 5.90 1.41
CA GLU A 14 -4.72 7.11 1.49
C GLU A 14 -6.00 6.86 2.32
N ASN A 15 -6.62 5.68 2.18
CA ASN A 15 -7.76 5.29 3.01
C ASN A 15 -7.37 5.17 4.49
N ALA A 16 -6.17 4.66 4.79
CA ALA A 16 -5.65 4.60 6.16
C ALA A 16 -5.47 6.01 6.75
N VAL A 17 -4.91 6.93 5.98
CA VAL A 17 -4.76 8.34 6.39
C VAL A 17 -6.14 8.98 6.62
N ALA A 18 -7.09 8.79 5.70
CA ALA A 18 -8.46 9.28 5.83
C ALA A 18 -9.18 8.69 7.05
N ALA A 19 -8.80 7.50 7.50
CA ALA A 19 -9.27 6.87 8.73
C ALA A 19 -8.57 7.39 10.00
N GLY A 20 -7.75 8.43 9.89
CA GLY A 20 -7.05 9.07 11.01
C GLY A 20 -5.81 8.30 11.48
N ALA A 21 -5.22 7.48 10.62
CA ALA A 21 -3.97 6.78 10.96
C ALA A 21 -2.82 7.77 11.16
N THR A 22 -2.05 7.57 12.20
CA THR A 22 -0.78 8.27 12.46
C THR A 22 0.44 7.42 12.09
N ARG A 23 0.23 6.12 11.83
CA ARG A 23 1.26 5.17 11.40
C ARG A 23 0.68 4.23 10.34
N VAL A 24 1.42 4.09 9.25
CA VAL A 24 1.10 3.16 8.17
C VAL A 24 2.33 2.33 7.83
N LEU A 25 2.17 1.01 7.84
CA LEU A 25 3.19 0.04 7.46
C LEU A 25 2.81 -0.56 6.11
N ILE A 26 3.70 -0.45 5.14
CA ILE A 26 3.57 -1.05 3.80
C ILE A 26 4.68 -2.09 3.65
N ALA A 27 4.29 -3.34 3.44
CA ALA A 27 5.22 -4.44 3.22
C ALA A 27 4.90 -5.16 1.91
N VAL A 28 5.87 -5.24 1.01
CA VAL A 28 5.80 -5.98 -0.25
C VAL A 28 6.74 -7.18 -0.17
N ASN A 29 6.29 -8.31 -0.66
CA ASN A 29 7.09 -9.53 -0.77
C ASN A 29 6.86 -10.18 -2.13
N GLU A 30 7.92 -10.24 -2.93
CA GLU A 30 7.99 -10.94 -4.21
C GLU A 30 8.85 -12.21 -4.03
N ASN A 31 8.27 -13.35 -4.30
CA ASN A 31 8.97 -14.64 -4.24
C ASN A 31 8.69 -15.42 -5.53
N GLU A 32 9.62 -15.33 -6.47
CA GLU A 32 9.53 -15.98 -7.77
C GLU A 32 9.56 -17.50 -7.63
N GLY A 33 10.41 -18.04 -6.75
CA GLY A 33 10.53 -19.48 -6.53
C GLY A 33 9.28 -20.13 -5.92
N ARG A 34 8.46 -19.34 -5.21
CA ARG A 34 7.15 -19.78 -4.68
C ARG A 34 5.97 -19.32 -5.53
N ASP A 35 6.25 -18.64 -6.61
CA ASP A 35 5.26 -18.07 -7.54
C ASP A 35 4.23 -17.17 -6.82
N VAL A 36 4.69 -16.30 -5.91
CA VAL A 36 3.84 -15.45 -5.09
C VAL A 36 4.35 -14.01 -5.03
N LEU A 37 3.45 -13.06 -5.27
CA LEU A 37 3.57 -11.67 -4.86
C LEU A 37 2.53 -11.39 -3.78
N THR A 38 2.95 -10.77 -2.68
CA THR A 38 2.05 -10.35 -1.60
C THR A 38 2.40 -8.92 -1.21
N PHE A 39 1.41 -8.09 -1.01
CA PHE A 39 1.61 -6.87 -0.23
C PHE A 39 0.64 -6.82 0.95
N ARG A 40 1.09 -6.16 2.02
CA ARG A 40 0.34 -5.93 3.24
C ARG A 40 0.45 -4.48 3.64
N ILE A 41 -0.69 -3.88 3.92
CA ILE A 41 -0.77 -2.54 4.48
C ILE A 41 -1.47 -2.64 5.82
N THR A 42 -0.85 -2.06 6.84
CA THR A 42 -1.38 -2.06 8.22
C THR A 42 -1.33 -0.64 8.75
N ASP A 43 -2.42 -0.18 9.31
CA ASP A 43 -2.57 1.13 9.91
C ASP A 43 -3.08 1.06 11.35
N ASN A 44 -3.00 2.18 12.05
CA ASN A 44 -3.56 2.38 13.38
C ASN A 44 -4.72 3.39 13.39
N GLY A 45 -5.46 3.50 12.30
CA GLY A 45 -6.63 4.37 12.20
C GLY A 45 -7.83 3.88 13.03
N ARG A 46 -9.00 4.47 12.79
CA ARG A 46 -10.23 4.16 13.54
C ARG A 46 -10.69 2.70 13.41
N GLY A 47 -10.20 1.98 12.41
CA GLY A 47 -10.70 0.65 12.06
C GLY A 47 -12.12 0.66 11.50
N MET A 48 -12.71 -0.53 11.37
CA MET A 48 -14.06 -0.75 10.83
C MET A 48 -14.90 -1.56 11.79
N SER A 49 -16.21 -1.26 11.85
CA SER A 49 -17.19 -2.12 12.52
C SER A 49 -17.35 -3.45 11.76
N PRO A 50 -17.94 -4.49 12.38
CA PRO A 50 -18.24 -5.74 11.68
C PRO A 50 -19.11 -5.52 10.43
N GLU A 51 -20.07 -4.59 10.49
CA GLU A 51 -20.98 -4.24 9.40
C GLU A 51 -20.23 -3.53 8.25
N GLU A 52 -19.39 -2.54 8.57
CA GLU A 52 -18.52 -1.87 7.59
C GLU A 52 -17.60 -2.88 6.92
N LYS A 53 -16.94 -3.74 7.71
CA LYS A 53 -16.02 -4.77 7.21
C LYS A 53 -16.71 -5.78 6.30
N ALA A 54 -17.95 -6.20 6.60
CA ALA A 54 -18.71 -7.13 5.77
C ALA A 54 -19.02 -6.56 4.37
N ARG A 55 -19.10 -5.23 4.24
CA ARG A 55 -19.47 -4.53 3.02
C ARG A 55 -18.30 -3.82 2.31
N VAL A 56 -17.12 -3.81 2.91
CA VAL A 56 -15.98 -3.01 2.41
C VAL A 56 -15.49 -3.45 1.01
N LEU A 57 -15.81 -4.66 0.58
CA LEU A 57 -15.54 -5.15 -0.78
C LEU A 57 -16.72 -4.96 -1.75
N ASP A 58 -17.85 -4.42 -1.28
CA ASP A 58 -18.99 -4.06 -2.13
C ASP A 58 -18.66 -2.76 -2.90
N PRO A 59 -18.66 -2.77 -4.25
CA PRO A 59 -18.37 -1.58 -5.05
C PRO A 59 -19.32 -0.39 -4.81
N PHE A 60 -20.51 -0.67 -4.29
CA PHE A 60 -21.53 0.35 -3.99
C PHE A 60 -21.47 0.86 -2.55
N PHE A 61 -20.60 0.28 -1.72
CA PHE A 61 -20.44 0.69 -0.33
C PHE A 61 -19.25 1.66 -0.18
N THR A 62 -19.53 2.87 0.29
CA THR A 62 -18.50 3.85 0.65
C THR A 62 -18.83 4.47 2.01
N THR A 63 -17.84 4.58 2.88
CA THR A 63 -17.96 5.28 4.17
C THR A 63 -17.59 6.76 4.08
N HIS A 64 -17.10 7.21 2.91
CA HIS A 64 -16.65 8.59 2.68
C HIS A 64 -17.45 9.27 1.57
N GLN A 65 -18.01 10.44 1.87
CA GLN A 65 -18.86 11.22 0.96
C GLN A 65 -18.16 11.75 -0.30
N LYS A 66 -16.83 11.59 -0.48
CA LYS A 66 -16.08 12.29 -1.53
C LYS A 66 -15.22 11.41 -2.47
N ARG A 67 -15.16 10.09 -2.30
CA ARG A 67 -14.49 9.20 -3.26
C ARG A 67 -15.29 7.92 -3.43
N THR A 68 -15.45 7.52 -4.66
CA THR A 68 -15.98 6.21 -5.03
C THR A 68 -15.14 5.15 -4.31
N GLY A 69 -15.73 4.46 -3.33
CA GLY A 69 -15.05 3.43 -2.51
C GLY A 69 -14.61 2.18 -3.31
N LEU A 70 -14.03 2.39 -4.49
CA LEU A 70 -13.72 1.35 -5.48
C LEU A 70 -12.35 0.71 -5.30
N GLY A 71 -11.44 1.29 -4.50
CA GLY A 71 -10.06 0.81 -4.39
C GLY A 71 -9.95 -0.64 -3.92
N LEU A 72 -10.60 -0.99 -2.80
CA LEU A 72 -10.59 -2.35 -2.25
C LEU A 72 -11.39 -3.35 -3.10
N PRO A 73 -12.60 -3.04 -3.60
CA PRO A 73 -13.30 -3.90 -4.55
C PRO A 73 -12.50 -4.19 -5.82
N LEU A 74 -11.88 -3.16 -6.43
CA LEU A 74 -11.05 -3.33 -7.62
C LEU A 74 -9.79 -4.17 -7.33
N LEU A 75 -9.16 -3.96 -6.18
CA LEU A 75 -8.04 -4.79 -5.76
C LEU A 75 -8.46 -6.25 -5.59
N ALA A 76 -9.62 -6.52 -4.96
CA ALA A 76 -10.11 -7.87 -4.78
C ALA A 76 -10.42 -8.55 -6.12
N GLN A 77 -11.02 -7.83 -7.06
CA GLN A 77 -11.26 -8.30 -8.42
C GLN A 77 -9.94 -8.63 -9.14
N THR A 78 -8.98 -7.69 -9.13
CA THR A 78 -7.67 -7.88 -9.76
C THR A 78 -6.93 -9.07 -9.16
N ALA A 79 -6.92 -9.20 -7.83
CA ALA A 79 -6.28 -10.33 -7.16
C ALA A 79 -6.94 -11.66 -7.55
N GLY A 80 -8.27 -11.71 -7.60
CA GLY A 80 -9.02 -12.90 -8.01
C GLY A 80 -8.71 -13.33 -9.45
N LEU A 81 -8.68 -12.37 -10.39
CA LEU A 81 -8.32 -12.62 -11.80
C LEU A 81 -6.90 -13.16 -11.94
N CYS A 82 -5.99 -12.79 -11.03
CA CYS A 82 -4.58 -13.23 -11.05
C CYS A 82 -4.31 -14.43 -10.13
N GLY A 83 -5.31 -15.28 -9.88
CA GLY A 83 -5.15 -16.50 -9.08
C GLY A 83 -4.80 -16.23 -7.60
N GLY A 84 -5.18 -15.07 -7.10
CA GLY A 84 -4.91 -14.62 -5.75
C GLY A 84 -6.17 -14.29 -4.95
N ARG A 85 -6.00 -13.50 -3.89
CA ARG A 85 -7.10 -13.07 -3.02
C ARG A 85 -6.71 -11.86 -2.18
N VAL A 86 -7.73 -11.18 -1.64
CA VAL A 86 -7.58 -10.14 -0.63
C VAL A 86 -8.15 -10.62 0.71
N ALA A 87 -7.47 -10.31 1.80
CA ALA A 87 -7.94 -10.53 3.16
C ALA A 87 -7.87 -9.22 3.93
N ILE A 88 -8.90 -8.93 4.75
CA ILE A 88 -9.01 -7.70 5.53
C ILE A 88 -9.25 -8.04 6.99
N GLY A 89 -8.34 -7.59 7.84
CA GLY A 89 -8.49 -7.61 9.30
C GLY A 89 -8.72 -6.19 9.81
N SER A 90 -9.81 -5.96 10.53
CA SER A 90 -10.11 -4.65 11.11
C SER A 90 -11.05 -4.81 12.30
N ALA A 91 -10.90 -3.92 13.27
CA ALA A 91 -11.81 -3.76 14.39
C ALA A 91 -11.83 -2.29 14.84
N PRO A 92 -12.94 -1.79 15.42
CA PRO A 92 -13.02 -0.42 15.93
C PRO A 92 -11.88 -0.08 16.89
N GLY A 93 -11.20 1.04 16.66
CA GLY A 93 -10.07 1.51 17.45
C GLY A 93 -8.78 0.70 17.33
N ARG A 94 -8.74 -0.32 16.45
CA ARG A 94 -7.57 -1.20 16.26
C ARG A 94 -6.86 -0.99 14.92
N GLY A 95 -7.37 -0.09 14.07
CA GLY A 95 -6.87 0.10 12.71
C GLY A 95 -7.30 -0.99 11.75
N THR A 96 -6.63 -1.04 10.60
CA THR A 96 -6.95 -1.99 9.53
C THR A 96 -5.68 -2.64 9.00
N MET A 97 -5.81 -3.91 8.62
CA MET A 97 -4.79 -4.65 7.87
C MET A 97 -5.42 -5.18 6.59
N VAL A 98 -4.83 -4.82 5.46
CA VAL A 98 -5.19 -5.34 4.14
C VAL A 98 -4.02 -6.19 3.64
N VAL A 99 -4.30 -7.41 3.22
CA VAL A 99 -3.33 -8.33 2.61
C VAL A 99 -3.85 -8.72 1.24
N ALA A 100 -3.09 -8.41 0.20
CA ALA A 100 -3.38 -8.86 -1.17
C ALA A 100 -2.31 -9.85 -1.61
N ARG A 101 -2.73 -10.96 -2.17
CA ARG A 101 -1.87 -12.00 -2.73
C ARG A 101 -2.20 -12.20 -4.19
N PHE A 102 -1.16 -12.43 -4.99
CA PHE A 102 -1.23 -12.68 -6.44
C PHE A 102 -0.34 -13.86 -6.78
N ARG A 103 -0.69 -14.58 -7.83
CA ARG A 103 0.24 -15.47 -8.50
C ARG A 103 1.28 -14.62 -9.23
N TYR A 104 2.56 -14.78 -8.91
CA TYR A 104 3.64 -13.93 -9.42
C TYR A 104 3.75 -13.99 -10.94
N SER A 105 3.69 -15.21 -11.52
CA SER A 105 3.83 -15.49 -12.95
C SER A 105 2.55 -15.26 -13.78
N HIS A 106 1.43 -14.79 -13.15
CA HIS A 106 0.17 -14.64 -13.88
C HIS A 106 0.29 -13.57 -14.97
N VAL A 107 -0.12 -13.88 -16.19
CA VAL A 107 0.04 -13.00 -17.37
C VAL A 107 -0.71 -11.67 -17.20
N ASP A 108 -1.88 -11.69 -16.57
CA ASP A 108 -2.70 -10.50 -16.33
C ASP A 108 -2.36 -9.77 -15.02
N ARG A 109 -1.34 -10.22 -14.29
CA ARG A 109 -0.93 -9.54 -13.06
C ARG A 109 -0.36 -8.17 -13.40
N PRO A 110 -0.94 -7.08 -12.86
CA PRO A 110 -0.37 -5.75 -13.07
C PRO A 110 1.05 -5.69 -12.50
N LEU A 111 1.88 -4.89 -13.13
CA LEU A 111 3.25 -4.66 -12.69
C LEU A 111 3.28 -3.92 -11.34
N LEU A 112 4.43 -3.90 -10.72
CA LEU A 112 4.70 -3.14 -9.50
C LEU A 112 5.97 -2.30 -9.75
N THR A 113 5.83 -1.23 -10.52
CA THR A 113 6.98 -0.47 -11.02
C THR A 113 7.10 0.95 -10.46
N LYS A 114 6.04 1.49 -9.84
CA LYS A 114 5.97 2.89 -9.39
C LYS A 114 6.05 3.03 -7.86
N MET A 115 6.71 2.08 -7.17
CA MET A 115 6.76 2.13 -5.70
C MET A 115 7.53 3.33 -5.16
N ALA A 116 8.60 3.77 -5.83
CA ALA A 116 9.34 4.96 -5.41
C ALA A 116 8.45 6.21 -5.46
N GLU A 117 7.73 6.40 -6.56
CA GLU A 117 6.78 7.51 -6.76
C GLU A 117 5.63 7.45 -5.76
N THR A 118 5.09 6.27 -5.52
CA THR A 118 4.02 6.03 -4.53
C THR A 118 4.49 6.41 -3.12
N MET A 119 5.67 5.96 -2.71
CA MET A 119 6.20 6.31 -1.39
C MET A 119 6.48 7.81 -1.27
N MET A 120 6.96 8.46 -2.33
CA MET A 120 7.15 9.92 -2.35
C MET A 120 5.83 10.66 -2.21
N THR A 121 4.79 10.24 -2.94
CA THR A 121 3.45 10.84 -2.85
C THR A 121 2.93 10.78 -1.41
N LEU A 122 3.03 9.61 -0.76
CA LEU A 122 2.61 9.43 0.63
C LEU A 122 3.44 10.27 1.61
N PHE A 123 4.77 10.30 1.44
CA PHE A 123 5.67 11.01 2.34
C PHE A 123 5.48 12.52 2.31
N PHE A 124 5.15 13.08 1.13
CA PHE A 124 4.97 14.52 0.96
C PHE A 124 3.52 14.95 1.13
N GLY A 125 2.58 14.09 0.72
CA GLY A 125 1.14 14.36 0.91
C GLY A 125 0.72 14.37 2.38
N HIS A 126 1.41 13.55 3.21
CA HIS A 126 1.02 13.35 4.62
C HIS A 126 2.22 13.44 5.56
N PRO A 127 2.80 14.65 5.74
CA PRO A 127 3.99 14.85 6.55
C PRO A 127 3.79 14.51 8.03
N GLU A 128 2.56 14.49 8.52
CA GLU A 128 2.18 14.16 9.89
C GLU A 128 2.17 12.66 10.17
N VAL A 129 2.07 11.83 9.12
CA VAL A 129 1.97 10.37 9.26
C VAL A 129 3.35 9.71 9.22
N ALA A 130 3.59 8.77 10.12
CA ALA A 130 4.77 7.93 10.09
C ALA A 130 4.55 6.76 9.11
N PHE A 131 5.36 6.69 8.06
CA PHE A 131 5.33 5.60 7.10
C PHE A 131 6.55 4.71 7.26
N ARG A 132 6.30 3.39 7.27
CA ARG A 132 7.35 2.38 7.15
C ARG A 132 7.10 1.57 5.89
N TYR A 133 8.08 1.54 5.01
CA TYR A 133 8.08 0.72 3.81
C TYR A 133 9.13 -0.38 3.91
N ARG A 134 8.76 -1.59 3.55
CA ARG A 134 9.65 -2.74 3.41
C ARG A 134 9.32 -3.49 2.13
N HIS A 135 10.31 -3.73 1.30
CA HIS A 135 10.19 -4.54 0.09
C HIS A 135 11.19 -5.69 0.18
N THR A 136 10.68 -6.89 0.02
CA THR A 136 11.48 -8.12 -0.02
C THR A 136 11.31 -8.74 -1.41
N ARG A 137 12.41 -9.03 -2.09
CA ARG A 137 12.39 -9.78 -3.35
C ARG A 137 13.40 -10.90 -3.31
N ASN A 138 12.93 -12.15 -3.45
CA ASN A 138 13.76 -13.37 -3.43
C ASN A 138 14.75 -13.42 -2.25
N GLY A 139 14.34 -12.92 -1.09
CA GLY A 139 15.16 -12.86 0.14
C GLY A 139 15.96 -11.58 0.33
N PHE A 140 16.17 -10.77 -0.70
CA PHE A 140 16.79 -9.45 -0.56
C PHE A 140 15.80 -8.45 -0.01
N ILE A 141 16.25 -7.58 0.90
CA ILE A 141 15.39 -6.65 1.62
C ILE A 141 15.85 -5.21 1.39
N PHE A 142 14.90 -4.36 1.05
CA PHE A 142 15.01 -2.91 1.16
C PHE A 142 14.00 -2.40 2.17
N SER A 143 14.36 -1.40 2.97
CA SER A 143 13.43 -0.75 3.90
C SER A 143 13.71 0.74 4.03
N CYS A 144 12.65 1.50 4.15
CA CYS A 144 12.68 2.94 4.38
C CYS A 144 11.68 3.28 5.49
N LEU A 145 12.07 4.19 6.38
CA LEU A 145 11.23 4.70 7.46
C LEU A 145 11.21 6.22 7.37
N ARG A 146 10.00 6.78 7.35
CA ARG A 146 9.77 8.19 7.56
C ARG A 146 8.98 8.39 8.83
N HIS A 147 9.54 9.17 9.75
CA HIS A 147 8.82 9.60 10.96
C HIS A 147 7.84 10.70 10.60
N GLY A 148 6.63 10.63 11.14
CA GLY A 148 5.69 11.74 11.09
C GLY A 148 6.30 12.97 11.80
N ARG A 149 6.31 14.10 11.13
CA ARG A 149 6.73 15.38 11.71
C ARG A 149 5.50 16.24 11.94
N GLY A 150 5.40 16.80 13.11
CA GLY A 150 4.47 17.90 13.32
C GLY A 150 4.91 19.12 12.50
N GLY A 151 4.29 19.35 11.35
CA GLY A 151 4.20 20.66 10.71
C GLY A 151 5.43 21.24 10.02
N GLY A 152 6.48 20.49 9.67
CA GLY A 152 7.62 21.01 8.91
C GLY A 152 7.60 20.61 7.44
N ALA A 153 7.61 21.59 6.52
CA ALA A 153 7.82 21.31 5.09
C ALA A 153 9.18 20.64 4.86
N VAL A 154 9.21 19.60 4.01
CA VAL A 154 10.46 18.97 3.55
C VAL A 154 11.14 19.94 2.57
N ALA A 155 12.43 20.20 2.76
CA ALA A 155 13.16 21.07 1.85
C ALA A 155 13.22 20.44 0.44
N PRO A 156 13.10 21.22 -0.64
CA PRO A 156 13.14 20.70 -2.01
C PRO A 156 14.40 19.87 -2.33
N ALA A 157 15.54 20.23 -1.72
CA ALA A 157 16.80 19.48 -1.85
C ALA A 157 16.71 18.05 -1.31
N ASP A 158 15.90 17.81 -0.26
CA ASP A 158 15.74 16.50 0.36
C ASP A 158 14.88 15.57 -0.51
N ILE A 159 14.04 16.13 -1.38
CA ILE A 159 13.15 15.38 -2.28
C ILE A 159 13.94 14.53 -3.25
N GLY A 160 14.93 15.14 -3.93
CA GLY A 160 15.78 14.45 -4.90
C GLY A 160 16.60 13.34 -4.26
N ILE A 161 17.17 13.61 -3.10
CA ILE A 161 17.96 12.63 -2.32
C ILE A 161 17.10 11.45 -1.90
N LEU A 162 15.90 11.69 -1.40
CA LEU A 162 15.00 10.63 -0.94
C LEU A 162 14.51 9.79 -2.13
N MET A 163 14.13 10.42 -3.24
CA MET A 163 13.71 9.70 -4.46
C MET A 163 14.84 8.80 -4.98
N GLU A 164 16.07 9.32 -5.07
CA GLU A 164 17.21 8.52 -5.54
C GLU A 164 17.53 7.37 -4.55
N SER A 165 17.43 7.61 -3.26
CA SER A 165 17.59 6.57 -2.24
C SER A 165 16.54 5.44 -2.39
N LEU A 166 15.27 5.79 -2.62
CA LEU A 166 14.20 4.82 -2.87
C LEU A 166 14.46 4.02 -4.15
N ARG A 167 14.75 4.69 -5.26
CA ARG A 167 15.03 4.04 -6.55
C ARG A 167 16.26 3.16 -6.50
N SER A 168 17.36 3.65 -5.93
CA SER A 168 18.59 2.89 -5.75
C SER A 168 18.38 1.66 -4.87
N GLY A 169 17.67 1.81 -3.75
CA GLY A 169 17.34 0.72 -2.85
C GLY A 169 16.51 -0.38 -3.53
N LEU A 170 15.49 0.02 -4.30
CA LEU A 170 14.64 -0.91 -5.06
C LEU A 170 15.44 -1.62 -6.17
N ARG A 171 16.26 -0.90 -6.94
CA ARG A 171 17.14 -1.51 -7.96
C ARG A 171 18.09 -2.54 -7.36
N ARG A 172 18.65 -2.29 -6.17
CA ARG A 172 19.57 -3.22 -5.49
C ARG A 172 18.95 -4.57 -5.15
N ILE A 173 17.65 -4.63 -4.92
CA ILE A 173 16.92 -5.88 -4.70
C ILE A 173 16.26 -6.41 -5.99
N GLY A 174 16.45 -5.72 -7.11
CA GLY A 174 15.87 -6.06 -8.40
C GLY A 174 14.36 -5.76 -8.50
N ALA A 175 13.82 -4.95 -7.59
CA ALA A 175 12.47 -4.41 -7.64
C ALA A 175 12.56 -3.00 -8.24
N SER A 176 12.12 -2.82 -9.47
CA SER A 176 12.18 -1.53 -10.20
C SER A 176 10.83 -0.87 -10.22
#